data_0f0f1da4ca108ac28c41c032173f9acd
#
_entry.id   0f0f1da4ca108ac28c41c032173f9acd
#
_cell.length_a   1.000
_cell.length_b   1.000
_cell.length_c   1.000
_cell.angle_alpha   90.00
_cell.angle_beta   90.00
_cell.angle_gamma   90.00
#
_symmetry.space_group_name_H-M   'P 1'
#
loop_
_entity.id
_entity.type
_entity.pdbx_description
1 polymer ?
#
loop_
_entity_poly.entity_id
_entity_poly.type
_entity_poly.pdbx_seq_one_letter_code
_entity_poly.pdbx_strand_id
1 'polypeptide(L)'
;VEKVVESSEGSEVRELVPYFIDFQGGRKGPVYYDVASFLWQAKANFHPDLREELVEEYIDELQHYMPVDREEFYENLKHFVLFRTMQVLGAYGFRGYFEKKPHFLQSIPFAIDNLRHLLKHASEDYPYLIEVLQNMTEMKQFKEVGMRKPLVVRVYSFSYKKGIPADGSGNGGGFV
;
A
#
# COMPACT_ATOMS: atom_id res chain seq x y z
N VAL A 1 -2.97 -10.29 -16.98
CA VAL A 1 -3.13 -11.36 -17.97
C VAL A 1 -2.11 -11.13 -19.07
N GLU A 2 -1.42 -12.20 -19.48
CA GLU A 2 -0.55 -12.14 -20.66
C GLU A 2 -1.39 -12.17 -21.93
N LYS A 3 -1.17 -11.20 -22.81
CA LYS A 3 -1.77 -11.15 -24.13
C LYS A 3 -0.66 -11.22 -25.17
N VAL A 4 -0.82 -12.07 -26.16
CA VAL A 4 0.09 -12.13 -27.30
C VAL A 4 -0.35 -11.08 -28.30
N VAL A 5 0.55 -10.16 -28.63
CA VAL A 5 0.34 -9.09 -29.61
C VAL A 5 1.37 -9.25 -30.71
N GLU A 6 0.96 -9.16 -31.98
CA GLU A 6 1.90 -9.09 -33.10
C GLU A 6 2.58 -7.73 -33.11
N SER A 7 3.90 -7.71 -33.06
CA SER A 7 4.68 -6.50 -33.25
C SER A 7 4.66 -6.04 -34.71
N SER A 8 4.97 -4.77 -34.95
CA SER A 8 5.12 -4.22 -36.29
C SER A 8 6.19 -4.92 -37.15
N GLU A 9 7.02 -5.76 -36.54
CA GLU A 9 8.07 -6.54 -37.18
C GLU A 9 7.70 -8.03 -37.37
N GLY A 10 6.43 -8.40 -37.11
CA GLY A 10 5.92 -9.76 -37.30
C GLY A 10 6.38 -10.78 -36.24
N SER A 11 6.93 -10.32 -35.10
CA SER A 11 7.27 -11.17 -33.96
C SER A 11 6.14 -11.16 -32.92
N GLU A 12 5.86 -12.31 -32.31
CA GLU A 12 4.94 -12.39 -31.18
C GLU A 12 5.59 -11.77 -29.93
N VAL A 13 5.00 -10.72 -29.40
CA VAL A 13 5.39 -10.07 -28.14
C VAL A 13 4.33 -10.37 -27.10
N ARG A 14 4.75 -10.84 -25.93
CA ARG A 14 3.87 -11.02 -24.78
C ARG A 14 3.77 -9.70 -24.00
N GLU A 15 2.60 -9.13 -23.98
CA GLU A 15 2.30 -7.90 -23.25
C GLU A 15 1.50 -8.24 -21.99
N LEU A 16 1.87 -7.62 -20.86
CA LEU A 16 1.09 -7.70 -19.62
C LEU A 16 -0.01 -6.65 -19.66
N VAL A 17 -1.23 -7.11 -19.87
CA VAL A 17 -2.41 -6.24 -19.90
C VAL A 17 -3.12 -6.30 -18.54
N PRO A 18 -3.32 -5.16 -17.86
CA PRO A 18 -4.12 -5.11 -16.63
C PRO A 18 -5.60 -5.38 -16.93
N TYR A 19 -6.26 -6.12 -16.05
CA TYR A 19 -7.70 -6.34 -16.08
C TYR A 19 -8.30 -5.97 -14.73
N PHE A 20 -9.38 -5.23 -14.78
CA PHE A 20 -10.15 -4.89 -13.58
C PHE A 20 -11.12 -6.03 -13.25
N ILE A 21 -11.18 -6.36 -11.96
CA ILE A 21 -12.10 -7.35 -11.39
C ILE A 21 -12.85 -6.71 -10.24
N ASP A 22 -13.95 -7.35 -9.79
CA ASP A 22 -14.69 -6.92 -8.60
C ASP A 22 -15.37 -5.56 -8.75
N PHE A 23 -16.23 -5.44 -9.74
CA PHE A 23 -16.99 -4.23 -10.09
C PHE A 23 -18.11 -3.86 -9.12
N GLN A 24 -18.20 -4.51 -7.98
CA GLN A 24 -19.23 -4.27 -6.98
C GLN A 24 -18.88 -3.10 -6.06
N GLY A 25 -19.90 -2.47 -5.49
CA GLY A 25 -19.74 -1.45 -4.47
C GLY A 25 -19.31 -0.08 -4.97
N GLY A 26 -19.27 0.13 -6.29
CA GLY A 26 -18.97 1.44 -6.88
C GLY A 26 -19.99 2.47 -6.40
N ARG A 27 -19.51 3.61 -5.89
CA ARG A 27 -20.33 4.72 -5.39
C ARG A 27 -19.76 6.04 -5.87
N LYS A 28 -20.61 7.03 -6.02
CA LYS A 28 -20.19 8.39 -6.26
C LYS A 28 -19.51 8.95 -5.00
N GLY A 29 -18.31 9.47 -5.13
CA GLY A 29 -17.50 9.99 -4.01
C GLY A 29 -16.44 10.98 -4.47
N PRO A 30 -15.65 11.51 -3.54
CA PRO A 30 -14.53 12.39 -3.84
C PRO A 30 -13.46 11.71 -4.68
N VAL A 31 -12.93 12.41 -5.66
CA VAL A 31 -11.89 11.92 -6.59
C VAL A 31 -10.56 11.53 -5.91
N TYR A 32 -10.33 12.01 -4.70
CA TYR A 32 -9.11 11.74 -3.93
C TYR A 32 -9.10 10.37 -3.24
N TYR A 33 -10.29 9.81 -2.95
CA TYR A 33 -10.41 8.64 -2.06
C TYR A 33 -9.76 7.40 -2.65
N ASP A 34 -10.04 7.10 -3.91
CA ASP A 34 -9.52 5.90 -4.57
C ASP A 34 -8.01 6.01 -4.81
N VAL A 35 -7.52 7.19 -5.20
CA VAL A 35 -6.09 7.48 -5.32
C VAL A 35 -5.37 7.27 -3.99
N ALA A 36 -5.88 7.89 -2.91
CA ALA A 36 -5.32 7.71 -1.57
C ALA A 36 -5.34 6.24 -1.13
N SER A 37 -6.43 5.52 -1.42
CA SER A 37 -6.59 4.11 -1.05
C SER A 37 -5.65 3.19 -1.79
N PHE A 38 -5.38 3.45 -3.05
CA PHE A 38 -4.53 2.64 -3.90
C PHE A 38 -3.04 2.93 -3.66
N LEU A 39 -2.62 4.20 -3.78
CA LEU A 39 -1.21 4.57 -3.74
C LEU A 39 -0.60 4.53 -2.34
N TRP A 40 -1.40 4.67 -1.29
CA TRP A 40 -0.96 4.54 0.11
C TRP A 40 -1.35 3.20 0.74
N GLN A 41 -1.68 2.22 -0.07
CA GLN A 41 -1.93 0.87 0.42
C GLN A 41 -0.66 0.31 1.08
N ALA A 42 -0.75 -0.01 2.37
CA ALA A 42 0.41 -0.27 3.22
C ALA A 42 1.32 -1.39 2.69
N LYS A 43 0.74 -2.50 2.25
CA LYS A 43 1.52 -3.65 1.74
C LYS A 43 2.12 -3.44 0.35
N ALA A 44 1.51 -2.60 -0.48
CA ALA A 44 2.06 -2.29 -1.81
C ALA A 44 3.39 -1.57 -1.70
N ASN A 45 3.54 -0.73 -0.66
CA ASN A 45 4.79 -0.02 -0.32
C ASN A 45 5.42 0.64 -1.54
N PHE A 46 4.62 1.34 -2.33
CA PHE A 46 5.09 2.07 -3.51
C PHE A 46 6.19 3.07 -3.13
N HIS A 47 7.20 3.16 -3.98
CA HIS A 47 8.24 4.19 -3.83
C HIS A 47 7.61 5.60 -3.93
N PRO A 48 8.10 6.59 -3.16
CA PRO A 48 7.57 7.96 -3.22
C PRO A 48 7.53 8.53 -4.64
N ASP A 49 8.59 8.39 -5.42
CA ASP A 49 8.70 8.91 -6.80
C ASP A 49 7.61 8.29 -7.71
N LEU A 50 7.38 6.98 -7.58
CA LEU A 50 6.31 6.31 -8.34
C LEU A 50 4.92 6.78 -7.91
N ARG A 51 4.73 7.09 -6.60
CA ARG A 51 3.44 7.67 -6.15
C ARG A 51 3.20 9.03 -6.79
N GLU A 52 4.22 9.87 -6.82
CA GLU A 52 4.15 11.21 -7.41
C GLU A 52 3.84 11.11 -8.90
N GLU A 53 4.57 10.28 -9.65
CA GLU A 53 4.32 10.00 -11.06
C GLU A 53 2.87 9.56 -11.31
N LEU A 54 2.36 8.59 -10.55
CA LEU A 54 1.00 8.09 -10.71
C LEU A 54 -0.09 9.10 -10.28
N VAL A 55 0.20 10.00 -9.34
CA VAL A 55 -0.72 11.10 -9.00
C VAL A 55 -0.78 12.11 -10.14
N GLU A 56 0.35 12.46 -10.76
CA GLU A 56 0.38 13.36 -11.91
C GLU A 56 -0.38 12.76 -13.10
N GLU A 57 -0.14 11.50 -13.43
CA GLU A 57 -0.90 10.76 -14.46
C GLU A 57 -2.41 10.79 -14.19
N TYR A 58 -2.80 10.57 -12.92
CA TYR A 58 -4.21 10.63 -12.54
C TYR A 58 -4.80 12.03 -12.71
N ILE A 59 -4.07 13.08 -12.34
CA ILE A 59 -4.52 14.47 -12.52
C ILE A 59 -4.66 14.80 -13.99
N ASP A 60 -3.69 14.38 -14.81
CA ASP A 60 -3.73 14.61 -16.27
C ASP A 60 -4.96 13.93 -16.89
N GLU A 61 -5.24 12.70 -16.53
CA GLU A 61 -6.44 12.00 -16.99
C GLU A 61 -7.72 12.66 -16.47
N LEU A 62 -7.74 13.06 -15.19
CA LEU A 62 -8.92 13.69 -14.57
C LEU A 62 -9.29 15.03 -15.25
N GLN A 63 -8.30 15.78 -15.75
CA GLN A 63 -8.52 17.04 -16.46
C GLN A 63 -9.31 16.89 -17.77
N HIS A 64 -9.37 15.69 -18.35
CA HIS A 64 -10.24 15.41 -19.48
C HIS A 64 -11.73 15.39 -19.12
N TYR A 65 -12.05 15.23 -17.85
CA TYR A 65 -13.44 15.10 -17.36
C TYR A 65 -13.91 16.32 -16.58
N MET A 66 -12.99 17.03 -15.90
CA MET A 66 -13.31 18.20 -15.10
C MET A 66 -12.10 19.13 -14.92
N PRO A 67 -12.31 20.43 -14.68
CA PRO A 67 -11.21 21.32 -14.32
C PRO A 67 -10.57 20.89 -13.00
N VAL A 68 -9.24 20.85 -12.96
CA VAL A 68 -8.48 20.47 -11.75
C VAL A 68 -7.41 21.52 -11.51
N ASP A 69 -7.44 22.13 -10.34
CA ASP A 69 -6.30 22.88 -9.80
C ASP A 69 -5.36 21.90 -9.09
N ARG A 70 -4.10 21.83 -9.55
CA ARG A 70 -3.10 20.87 -9.06
C ARG A 70 -2.74 21.12 -7.59
N GLU A 71 -2.56 22.37 -7.21
CA GLU A 71 -2.18 22.74 -5.85
C GLU A 71 -3.30 22.38 -4.87
N GLU A 72 -4.53 22.76 -5.20
CA GLU A 72 -5.71 22.37 -4.43
C GLU A 72 -5.89 20.86 -4.38
N PHE A 73 -5.61 20.16 -5.49
CA PHE A 73 -5.70 18.71 -5.53
C PHE A 73 -4.74 18.04 -4.53
N TYR A 74 -3.47 18.48 -4.51
CA TYR A 74 -2.50 17.93 -3.58
C TYR A 74 -2.82 18.24 -2.12
N GLU A 75 -3.30 19.45 -1.82
CA GLU A 75 -3.72 19.81 -0.45
C GLU A 75 -4.88 18.92 0.02
N ASN A 76 -5.90 18.74 -0.81
CA ASN A 76 -7.01 17.86 -0.50
C ASN A 76 -6.57 16.39 -0.40
N LEU A 77 -5.71 15.92 -1.29
CA LEU A 77 -5.22 14.54 -1.27
C LEU A 77 -4.52 14.21 0.05
N LYS A 78 -3.75 15.13 0.64
CA LYS A 78 -3.10 14.94 1.95
C LYS A 78 -4.10 14.57 3.04
N HIS A 79 -5.26 15.25 3.08
CA HIS A 79 -6.31 14.95 4.05
C HIS A 79 -6.89 13.56 3.84
N PHE A 80 -7.13 13.17 2.59
CA PHE A 80 -7.63 11.83 2.28
C PHE A 80 -6.61 10.74 2.60
N VAL A 81 -5.33 10.97 2.36
CA VAL A 81 -4.25 10.05 2.73
C VAL A 81 -4.19 9.88 4.25
N LEU A 82 -4.27 10.95 5.03
CA LEU A 82 -4.32 10.90 6.50
C LEU A 82 -5.54 10.10 6.97
N PHE A 83 -6.72 10.43 6.46
CA PHE A 83 -7.96 9.75 6.79
C PHE A 83 -7.89 8.24 6.49
N ARG A 84 -7.41 7.87 5.29
CA ARG A 84 -7.25 6.47 4.90
C ARG A 84 -6.23 5.73 5.75
N THR A 85 -5.13 6.37 6.09
CA THR A 85 -4.11 5.78 6.95
C THR A 85 -4.67 5.45 8.33
N MET A 86 -5.42 6.37 8.95
CA MET A 86 -6.10 6.12 10.23
C MET A 86 -7.13 5.00 10.12
N GLN A 87 -7.94 5.00 9.06
CA GLN A 87 -8.96 3.98 8.82
C GLN A 87 -8.33 2.58 8.66
N VAL A 88 -7.23 2.48 7.91
CA VAL A 88 -6.49 1.24 7.69
C VAL A 88 -5.86 0.74 8.99
N LEU A 89 -5.24 1.63 9.78
CA LEU A 89 -4.66 1.28 11.08
C LEU A 89 -5.72 0.75 12.04
N GLY A 90 -6.88 1.41 12.11
CA GLY A 90 -8.02 0.94 12.90
C GLY A 90 -8.51 -0.45 12.45
N ALA A 91 -8.66 -0.66 11.15
CA ALA A 91 -9.08 -1.94 10.59
C ALA A 91 -8.04 -3.04 10.86
N TYR A 92 -6.75 -2.76 10.72
CA TYR A 92 -5.69 -3.73 11.00
C TYR A 92 -5.60 -4.08 12.49
N GLY A 93 -5.74 -3.08 13.37
CA GLY A 93 -5.80 -3.31 14.80
C GLY A 93 -6.98 -4.19 15.19
N PHE A 94 -8.19 -3.84 14.74
CA PHE A 94 -9.40 -4.61 15.03
C PHE A 94 -9.30 -6.05 14.49
N ARG A 95 -9.01 -6.22 13.21
CA ARG A 95 -8.94 -7.55 12.60
C ARG A 95 -7.77 -8.38 13.12
N GLY A 96 -6.65 -7.75 13.47
CA GLY A 96 -5.48 -8.43 14.01
C GLY A 96 -5.68 -8.91 15.44
N TYR A 97 -6.11 -8.02 16.33
CA TYR A 97 -6.22 -8.34 17.76
C TYR A 97 -7.54 -9.01 18.14
N PHE A 98 -8.68 -8.52 17.61
CA PHE A 98 -9.99 -9.08 17.94
C PHE A 98 -10.35 -10.29 17.09
N GLU A 99 -10.26 -10.17 15.77
CA GLU A 99 -10.55 -11.29 14.88
C GLU A 99 -9.39 -12.31 14.80
N LYS A 100 -8.26 -12.05 15.47
CA LYS A 100 -7.07 -12.90 15.53
C LYS A 100 -6.53 -13.31 14.15
N LYS A 101 -6.54 -12.38 13.20
CA LYS A 101 -6.02 -12.58 11.85
C LYS A 101 -4.58 -12.03 11.72
N PRO A 102 -3.53 -12.87 11.86
CA PRO A 102 -2.14 -12.41 12.00
C PRO A 102 -1.64 -11.58 10.83
N HIS A 103 -2.13 -11.85 9.62
CA HIS A 103 -1.71 -11.12 8.43
C HIS A 103 -2.05 -9.62 8.46
N PHE A 104 -3.06 -9.21 9.25
CA PHE A 104 -3.33 -7.79 9.47
C PHE A 104 -2.30 -7.16 10.40
N LEU A 105 -1.87 -7.87 11.44
CA LEU A 105 -0.81 -7.39 12.33
C LEU A 105 0.52 -7.16 11.58
N GLN A 106 0.84 -8.04 10.62
CA GLN A 106 2.02 -7.90 9.78
C GLN A 106 1.98 -6.65 8.87
N SER A 107 0.80 -6.08 8.65
CA SER A 107 0.61 -4.89 7.83
C SER A 107 0.72 -3.58 8.61
N ILE A 108 0.56 -3.63 9.93
CA ILE A 108 0.66 -2.45 10.82
C ILE A 108 2.01 -1.73 10.67
N PRO A 109 3.16 -2.42 10.63
CA PRO A 109 4.45 -1.78 10.42
C PRO A 109 4.49 -0.84 9.21
N PHE A 110 4.05 -1.30 8.07
CA PHE A 110 4.04 -0.51 6.83
C PHE A 110 3.09 0.69 6.92
N ALA A 111 1.95 0.51 7.59
CA ALA A 111 1.01 1.61 7.80
C ALA A 111 1.56 2.68 8.77
N ILE A 112 2.32 2.28 9.79
CA ILE A 112 3.01 3.20 10.71
C ILE A 112 4.13 3.95 9.99
N ASP A 113 4.87 3.30 9.10
CA ASP A 113 5.91 3.94 8.30
C ASP A 113 5.32 4.98 7.35
N ASN A 114 4.25 4.64 6.64
CA ASN A 114 3.49 5.59 5.83
C ASN A 114 3.00 6.78 6.67
N LEU A 115 2.49 6.53 7.89
CA LEU A 115 2.04 7.59 8.79
C LEU A 115 3.18 8.51 9.21
N ARG A 116 4.36 7.98 9.56
CA ARG A 116 5.53 8.79 9.89
C ARG A 116 5.95 9.71 8.75
N HIS A 117 5.95 9.19 7.52
CA HIS A 117 6.26 10.01 6.35
C HIS A 117 5.24 11.12 6.14
N LEU A 118 3.97 10.80 6.30
CA LEU A 118 2.88 11.77 6.18
C LEU A 118 2.98 12.88 7.24
N LEU A 119 3.28 12.52 8.49
CA LEU A 119 3.38 13.48 9.61
C LEU A 119 4.56 14.46 9.50
N LYS A 120 5.57 14.18 8.66
CA LYS A 120 6.65 15.13 8.39
C LYS A 120 6.18 16.36 7.61
N HIS A 121 5.11 16.23 6.86
CA HIS A 121 4.52 17.26 6.00
C HIS A 121 3.05 17.49 6.35
N ALA A 122 2.72 17.27 7.63
CA ALA A 122 1.35 17.40 8.09
C ALA A 122 0.86 18.84 8.03
N SER A 123 -0.41 18.98 7.68
CA SER A 123 -1.11 20.27 7.71
C SER A 123 -1.25 20.79 9.14
N GLU A 124 -1.25 22.12 9.28
CA GLU A 124 -1.51 22.81 10.55
C GLU A 124 -3.00 22.76 10.97
N ASP A 125 -3.87 22.22 10.12
CA ASP A 125 -5.32 22.21 10.36
C ASP A 125 -5.75 21.37 11.58
N TYR A 126 -4.96 20.36 11.94
CA TYR A 126 -5.30 19.42 13.01
C TYR A 126 -4.17 19.25 14.03
N PRO A 127 -3.68 20.30 14.69
CA PRO A 127 -2.46 20.24 15.50
C PRO A 127 -2.51 19.19 16.61
N TYR A 128 -3.63 19.10 17.33
CA TYR A 128 -3.80 18.11 18.39
C TYR A 128 -3.83 16.67 17.85
N LEU A 129 -4.52 16.43 16.74
CA LEU A 129 -4.52 15.11 16.10
C LEU A 129 -3.13 14.71 15.65
N ILE A 130 -2.39 15.62 15.03
CA ILE A 130 -1.01 15.40 14.58
C ILE A 130 -0.12 15.04 15.77
N GLU A 131 -0.20 15.79 16.88
CA GLU A 131 0.54 15.49 18.12
C GLU A 131 0.22 14.09 18.65
N VAL A 132 -1.06 13.72 18.72
CA VAL A 132 -1.47 12.36 19.15
C VAL A 132 -0.92 11.28 18.24
N LEU A 133 -0.97 11.48 16.92
CA LEU A 133 -0.46 10.52 15.96
C LEU A 133 1.07 10.42 16.00
N GLN A 134 1.79 11.53 16.18
CA GLN A 134 3.24 11.53 16.39
C GLN A 134 3.60 10.72 17.63
N ASN A 135 2.96 11.01 18.76
CA ASN A 135 3.17 10.27 20.01
C ASN A 135 2.87 8.78 19.84
N MET A 136 1.82 8.43 19.09
CA MET A 136 1.50 7.03 18.78
C MET A 136 2.63 6.34 18.02
N THR A 137 3.21 6.99 17.00
CA THR A 137 4.30 6.40 16.21
C THR A 137 5.57 6.19 17.02
N GLU A 138 5.77 6.96 18.11
CA GLU A 138 6.91 6.86 19.00
C GLU A 138 6.73 5.82 20.13
N MET A 139 5.59 5.17 20.22
CA MET A 139 5.37 4.09 21.19
C MET A 139 6.40 2.98 20.99
N LYS A 140 6.88 2.39 22.09
CA LYS A 140 7.93 1.36 22.09
C LYS A 140 7.67 0.23 21.09
N GLN A 141 6.41 -0.19 20.99
CA GLN A 141 5.99 -1.25 20.06
C GLN A 141 6.11 -0.88 18.57
N PHE A 142 6.24 0.41 18.25
CA PHE A 142 6.35 0.91 16.88
C PHE A 142 7.71 1.54 16.56
N LYS A 143 8.60 1.73 17.55
CA LYS A 143 9.92 2.33 17.32
C LYS A 143 10.82 1.55 16.36
N GLU A 144 10.69 0.22 16.38
CA GLU A 144 11.47 -0.68 15.52
C GLU A 144 10.81 -0.90 14.15
N VAL A 145 9.63 -0.34 13.97
CA VAL A 145 8.85 -0.45 12.74
C VAL A 145 9.38 0.56 11.74
N GLY A 146 9.83 0.10 10.61
CA GLY A 146 10.47 0.92 9.58
C GLY A 146 11.96 0.60 9.39
N MET A 147 12.58 -0.13 10.30
CA MET A 147 13.84 -0.79 9.98
C MET A 147 13.53 -1.95 9.02
N ARG A 148 13.68 -1.71 7.73
CA ARG A 148 13.57 -2.76 6.72
C ARG A 148 14.54 -3.87 7.10
N LYS A 149 14.04 -4.95 7.67
CA LYS A 149 14.84 -6.17 7.79
C LYS A 149 15.20 -6.58 6.35
N PRO A 150 16.46 -6.80 6.03
CA PRO A 150 16.84 -7.23 4.71
C PRO A 150 16.06 -8.49 4.36
N LEU A 151 15.60 -8.59 3.11
CA LEU A 151 14.96 -9.80 2.62
C LEU A 151 15.94 -10.97 2.78
N VAL A 152 15.60 -11.90 3.66
CA VAL A 152 16.37 -13.13 3.84
C VAL A 152 15.69 -14.22 3.05
N VAL A 153 16.30 -14.59 1.93
CA VAL A 153 15.87 -15.74 1.13
C VAL A 153 16.64 -16.96 1.63
N ARG A 154 15.92 -17.95 2.13
CA ARG A 154 16.52 -19.24 2.53
C ARG A 154 16.15 -20.28 1.48
N VAL A 155 17.16 -20.81 0.79
CA VAL A 155 16.99 -21.87 -0.20
C VAL A 155 17.40 -23.18 0.43
N TYR A 156 16.51 -24.16 0.41
CA TYR A 156 16.76 -25.50 0.92
C TYR A 156 16.68 -26.50 -0.23
N SER A 157 17.69 -27.36 -0.34
CA SER A 157 17.62 -28.56 -1.18
C SER A 157 17.14 -29.72 -0.30
N PHE A 158 16.11 -30.41 -0.72
CA PHE A 158 15.55 -31.54 0.02
C PHE A 158 15.11 -32.66 -0.90
N SER A 159 14.95 -33.85 -0.34
CA SER A 159 14.40 -35.01 -1.05
C SER A 159 12.99 -35.30 -0.57
N TYR A 160 12.04 -35.43 -1.45
CA TYR A 160 10.66 -35.79 -1.14
C TYR A 160 10.55 -37.09 -0.30
N LYS A 161 11.50 -38.00 -0.43
CA LYS A 161 11.55 -39.23 0.38
C LYS A 161 11.85 -38.98 1.85
N LYS A 162 12.49 -37.84 2.16
CA LYS A 162 12.85 -37.42 3.54
C LYS A 162 11.91 -36.38 4.14
N GLY A 163 10.92 -35.94 3.37
CA GLY A 163 9.97 -34.91 3.77
C GLY A 163 10.44 -33.49 3.46
N ILE A 164 9.52 -32.55 3.57
CA ILE A 164 9.77 -31.12 3.39
C ILE A 164 10.42 -30.56 4.66
N PRO A 165 11.50 -29.76 4.57
CA PRO A 165 12.09 -29.13 5.74
C PRO A 165 11.07 -28.27 6.51
N ALA A 166 11.13 -28.33 7.84
CA ALA A 166 10.27 -27.51 8.66
C ALA A 166 10.60 -26.00 8.47
N ASP A 167 9.59 -25.20 8.20
CA ASP A 167 9.74 -23.73 8.17
C ASP A 167 9.79 -23.19 9.61
N GLY A 168 10.98 -22.88 10.09
CA GLY A 168 11.21 -22.27 11.38
C GLY A 168 10.84 -20.78 11.45
N SER A 169 10.44 -20.16 10.33
CA SER A 169 10.08 -18.72 10.27
C SER A 169 8.64 -18.45 10.74
N GLY A 170 7.79 -19.48 10.80
CA GLY A 170 6.37 -19.36 11.14
C GLY A 170 5.50 -18.68 10.08
N ASN A 171 6.08 -18.32 8.91
CA ASN A 171 5.34 -17.62 7.86
C ASN A 171 4.59 -18.55 6.90
N GLY A 172 4.77 -19.86 7.04
CA GLY A 172 4.09 -20.91 6.27
C GLY A 172 4.32 -20.85 4.75
N GLY A 173 4.64 -22.00 4.17
CA GLY A 173 4.46 -22.19 2.75
C GLY A 173 5.49 -21.56 1.83
N GLY A 174 6.60 -22.26 1.64
CA GLY A 174 7.32 -22.16 0.38
C GLY A 174 6.51 -22.84 -0.73
N PHE A 175 6.62 -22.35 -1.96
CA PHE A 175 6.20 -23.09 -3.14
C PHE A 175 7.11 -24.32 -3.28
N VAL A 176 6.52 -25.49 -3.39
CA VAL A 176 7.20 -26.75 -3.71
C VAL A 176 6.87 -27.09 -5.15
#